data_eb2992bf07664ef43094a20b5bc4d6c3
#
_entry.id   eb2992bf07664ef43094a20b5bc4d6c3
#
_cell.length_a   1.000
_cell.length_b   1.000
_cell.length_c   1.000
_cell.angle_alpha   90.00
_cell.angle_beta   90.00
_cell.angle_gamma   90.00
#
_symmetry.space_group_name_H-M   'P 1'
#
loop_
_entity.id
_entity.type
_entity.pdbx_description
1 polymer ?
#
loop_
_entity_poly.entity_id
_entity_poly.type
_entity_poly.pdbx_seq_one_letter_code
_entity_poly.pdbx_strand_id
1 'polypeptide(L)'
;MGLSPRAGGMLQEMTTEWIEVPGGVFRMGGGPRDNENPRHEVRVRSFRLARTQVTREEYQRFLDETSILGRPAPPFWHEPAYAHPRMPAVGPSWEDAVAYCAWLSERTGDPVRLPTEAEWERAATCDREVLYPWGDDPPESLPDYERRWREGPEPVDAWPSLHPLGFLGLGENVHEWCSDWYAADYYRVSPVDDPRGPDSGTRRSSRGGSWRHEIKVSRCAARSAIPPHLRYADYGFRVAS
;
A
#
# COMPACT_ATOMS: atom_id res chain seq x y z
N MET A 1 52.76 -12.13 6.83
CA MET A 1 51.65 -12.05 5.88
C MET A 1 50.39 -11.77 6.69
N GLY A 2 50.01 -10.51 6.73
CA GLY A 2 48.87 -10.06 7.53
C GLY A 2 47.57 -10.22 6.74
N LEU A 3 46.63 -10.92 7.29
CA LEU A 3 45.24 -10.95 6.81
C LEU A 3 44.56 -9.65 7.26
N SER A 4 44.22 -8.81 6.27
CA SER A 4 43.42 -7.60 6.47
C SER A 4 42.01 -7.99 6.90
N PRO A 5 41.41 -7.37 7.92
CA PRO A 5 40.04 -7.63 8.30
C PRO A 5 39.13 -7.10 7.18
N ARG A 6 38.24 -7.96 6.68
CA ARG A 6 37.14 -7.57 5.80
C ARG A 6 36.30 -6.51 6.51
N ALA A 7 36.16 -5.36 5.88
CA ALA A 7 35.26 -4.31 6.33
C ALA A 7 33.84 -4.89 6.44
N GLY A 8 33.40 -5.10 7.66
CA GLY A 8 32.00 -5.34 7.97
C GLY A 8 31.24 -4.05 7.70
N GLY A 9 30.62 -3.95 6.52
CA GLY A 9 29.64 -2.92 6.29
C GLY A 9 28.54 -3.10 7.33
N MET A 10 28.33 -2.09 8.17
CA MET A 10 27.17 -2.03 9.06
C MET A 10 25.94 -2.09 8.12
N LEU A 11 25.25 -3.23 8.16
CA LEU A 11 23.93 -3.35 7.56
C LEU A 11 23.05 -2.34 8.31
N GLN A 12 22.74 -1.25 7.65
CA GLN A 12 21.81 -0.26 8.17
C GLN A 12 20.49 -1.00 8.41
N GLU A 13 20.09 -1.10 9.69
CA GLU A 13 18.85 -1.79 10.07
C GLU A 13 17.69 -1.15 9.30
N MET A 14 16.94 -1.99 8.58
CA MET A 14 15.69 -1.58 7.97
C MET A 14 14.66 -1.43 9.08
N THR A 15 14.40 -0.21 9.47
CA THR A 15 13.30 0.09 10.39
C THR A 15 12.10 0.56 9.57
N THR A 16 11.13 -0.32 9.37
CA THR A 16 9.80 0.12 8.89
C THR A 16 9.22 1.07 9.92
N GLU A 17 8.86 2.26 9.47
CA GLU A 17 8.17 3.24 10.32
C GLU A 17 6.70 2.86 10.44
N TRP A 18 6.33 2.31 11.59
CA TRP A 18 4.99 1.82 11.87
C TRP A 18 4.11 2.90 12.48
N ILE A 19 2.85 2.94 12.05
CA ILE A 19 1.79 3.71 12.70
C ILE A 19 0.79 2.73 13.29
N GLU A 20 0.52 2.87 14.59
CA GLU A 20 -0.54 2.12 15.26
C GLU A 20 -1.91 2.64 14.81
N VAL A 21 -2.73 1.74 14.29
CA VAL A 21 -4.12 2.02 13.94
C VAL A 21 -5.01 1.40 15.00
N PRO A 22 -5.72 2.20 15.80
CA PRO A 22 -6.63 1.67 16.81
C PRO A 22 -7.72 0.83 16.18
N GLY A 23 -7.96 -0.34 16.78
CA GLY A 23 -9.12 -1.16 16.44
C GLY A 23 -10.42 -0.45 16.75
N GLY A 24 -11.52 -0.96 16.20
CA GLY A 24 -12.85 -0.41 16.45
C GLY A 24 -13.81 -0.66 15.31
N VAL A 25 -15.02 -0.15 15.50
CA VAL A 25 -16.10 -0.23 14.51
C VAL A 25 -16.08 1.02 13.65
N PHE A 26 -16.23 0.86 12.34
CA PHE A 26 -16.39 1.96 11.40
C PHE A 26 -17.36 1.61 10.28
N ARG A 27 -17.75 2.59 9.49
CA ARG A 27 -18.64 2.42 8.34
C ARG A 27 -17.81 2.35 7.07
N MET A 28 -17.66 1.12 6.53
CA MET A 28 -16.90 0.84 5.32
C MET A 28 -17.75 1.02 4.06
N GLY A 29 -17.18 1.59 3.00
CA GLY A 29 -17.86 1.81 1.73
C GLY A 29 -18.75 3.05 1.70
N GLY A 30 -19.77 3.03 0.84
CA GLY A 30 -20.71 4.16 0.69
C GLY A 30 -20.29 5.19 -0.35
N GLY A 31 -19.37 4.85 -1.24
CA GLY A 31 -19.00 5.70 -2.36
C GLY A 31 -20.01 5.63 -3.53
N PRO A 32 -19.76 6.39 -4.61
CA PRO A 32 -20.70 6.53 -5.71
C PRO A 32 -20.77 5.32 -6.67
N ARG A 33 -19.85 4.35 -6.54
CA ARG A 33 -19.83 3.17 -7.42
C ARG A 33 -20.54 1.98 -6.79
N ASP A 34 -21.15 1.12 -7.60
CA ASP A 34 -21.87 -0.05 -7.12
C ASP A 34 -21.03 -0.99 -6.25
N ASN A 35 -19.76 -1.18 -6.63
CA ASN A 35 -18.83 -2.04 -5.90
C ASN A 35 -18.34 -1.46 -4.55
N GLU A 36 -18.69 -0.22 -4.27
CA GLU A 36 -18.42 0.45 -2.99
C GLU A 36 -19.63 0.35 -2.04
N ASN A 37 -20.67 -0.40 -2.42
CA ASN A 37 -21.95 -0.47 -1.73
C ASN A 37 -22.41 -1.91 -1.46
N PRO A 38 -23.25 -2.13 -0.40
CA PRO A 38 -23.76 -1.12 0.52
C PRO A 38 -22.69 -0.60 1.48
N ARG A 39 -22.86 0.63 2.00
CA ARG A 39 -22.11 1.07 3.19
C ARG A 39 -22.53 0.20 4.36
N HIS A 40 -21.57 -0.40 5.04
CA HIS A 40 -21.85 -1.38 6.09
C HIS A 40 -20.93 -1.23 7.29
N GLU A 41 -21.31 -1.81 8.40
CA GLU A 41 -20.51 -1.79 9.62
C GLU A 41 -19.42 -2.87 9.53
N VAL A 42 -18.20 -2.47 9.88
CA VAL A 42 -17.03 -3.34 9.97
C VAL A 42 -16.30 -3.07 11.28
N ARG A 43 -15.85 -4.12 11.94
CA ARG A 43 -14.94 -4.06 13.09
C ARG A 43 -13.61 -4.67 12.71
N VAL A 44 -12.54 -3.92 12.93
CA VAL A 44 -11.18 -4.42 12.80
C VAL A 44 -10.48 -4.37 14.15
N ARG A 45 -9.60 -5.33 14.40
CA ARG A 45 -8.68 -5.28 15.56
C ARG A 45 -7.65 -4.20 15.34
N SER A 46 -6.96 -3.76 16.42
CA SER A 46 -5.79 -2.89 16.29
C SER A 46 -4.68 -3.59 15.49
N PHE A 47 -3.99 -2.83 14.67
CA PHE A 47 -2.91 -3.31 13.82
C PHE A 47 -1.89 -2.20 13.60
N ARG A 48 -0.72 -2.56 13.09
CA ARG A 48 0.26 -1.59 12.63
C ARG A 48 0.24 -1.53 11.12
N LEU A 49 0.36 -0.33 10.57
CA LEU A 49 0.47 -0.10 9.14
C LEU A 49 1.71 0.75 8.85
N ALA A 50 2.47 0.41 7.84
CA ALA A 50 3.64 1.19 7.45
C ALA A 50 3.23 2.63 7.06
N ARG A 51 3.98 3.60 7.54
CA ARG A 51 3.72 5.03 7.29
C ARG A 51 3.70 5.37 5.81
N THR A 52 4.55 4.72 5.02
CA THR A 52 4.68 4.92 3.57
C THR A 52 4.43 3.62 2.81
N GLN A 53 4.27 3.72 1.49
CA GLN A 53 4.46 2.58 0.61
C GLN A 53 5.91 2.06 0.76
N VAL A 54 6.11 0.75 0.48
CA VAL A 54 7.46 0.18 0.37
C VAL A 54 8.23 0.92 -0.70
N THR A 55 9.40 1.40 -0.34
CA THR A 55 10.26 2.19 -1.22
C THR A 55 11.08 1.30 -2.16
N ARG A 56 11.57 1.92 -3.24
CA ARG A 56 12.51 1.27 -4.15
C ARG A 56 13.76 0.75 -3.41
N GLU A 57 14.31 1.53 -2.49
CA GLU A 57 15.49 1.12 -1.71
C GLU A 57 15.22 -0.12 -0.86
N GLU A 58 14.09 -0.17 -0.17
CA GLU A 58 13.69 -1.33 0.64
C GLU A 58 13.46 -2.56 -0.23
N TYR A 59 12.79 -2.38 -1.37
CA TYR A 59 12.54 -3.48 -2.30
C TYR A 59 13.83 -3.95 -3.01
N GLN A 60 14.79 -3.06 -3.27
CA GLN A 60 16.10 -3.44 -3.83
C GLN A 60 16.85 -4.38 -2.88
N ARG A 61 16.83 -4.12 -1.56
CA ARG A 61 17.44 -5.02 -0.58
C ARG A 61 16.81 -6.42 -0.61
N PHE A 62 15.48 -6.49 -0.75
CA PHE A 62 14.79 -7.76 -0.93
C PHE A 62 15.26 -8.48 -2.20
N LEU A 63 15.39 -7.78 -3.32
CA LEU A 63 15.90 -8.37 -4.56
C LEU A 63 17.34 -8.88 -4.41
N ASP A 64 18.21 -8.10 -3.79
CA ASP A 64 19.61 -8.43 -3.59
C ASP A 64 19.77 -9.70 -2.71
N GLU A 65 19.02 -9.77 -1.62
CA GLU A 65 19.09 -10.90 -0.69
C GLU A 65 18.38 -12.16 -1.21
N THR A 66 17.40 -12.01 -2.11
CA THR A 66 16.66 -13.13 -2.72
C THR A 66 17.10 -13.46 -4.13
N SER A 67 18.16 -12.83 -4.64
CA SER A 67 18.69 -13.02 -6.00
C SER A 67 19.01 -14.48 -6.32
N ILE A 68 19.48 -15.24 -5.33
CA ILE A 68 19.77 -16.68 -5.46
C ILE A 68 18.51 -17.50 -5.83
N LEU A 69 17.32 -16.99 -5.49
CA LEU A 69 16.05 -17.65 -5.82
C LEU A 69 15.56 -17.33 -7.23
N GLY A 70 16.35 -16.58 -8.03
CA GLY A 70 16.04 -16.26 -9.42
C GLY A 70 14.83 -15.33 -9.60
N ARG A 71 14.45 -14.57 -8.58
CA ARG A 71 13.33 -13.63 -8.66
C ARG A 71 13.70 -12.44 -9.54
N PRO A 72 12.96 -12.19 -10.63
CA PRO A 72 13.24 -11.04 -11.49
C PRO A 72 12.79 -9.73 -10.83
N ALA A 73 13.51 -8.65 -11.11
CA ALA A 73 13.05 -7.32 -10.77
C ALA A 73 11.73 -6.98 -11.51
N PRO A 74 10.91 -6.07 -10.97
CA PRO A 74 9.72 -5.59 -11.68
C PRO A 74 10.05 -5.00 -13.06
N PRO A 75 9.11 -5.01 -14.03
CA PRO A 75 9.38 -4.59 -15.41
C PRO A 75 9.95 -3.18 -15.55
N PHE A 76 9.55 -2.27 -14.67
CA PHE A 76 9.92 -0.84 -14.72
C PHE A 76 11.16 -0.52 -13.88
N TRP A 77 11.83 -1.53 -13.32
CA TRP A 77 12.87 -1.36 -12.31
C TRP A 77 14.07 -0.56 -12.78
N HIS A 78 14.41 -0.64 -14.05
CA HIS A 78 15.58 0.02 -14.64
C HIS A 78 15.24 1.34 -15.34
N GLU A 79 14.00 1.79 -15.29
CA GLU A 79 13.61 3.07 -15.89
C GLU A 79 14.05 4.24 -15.00
N PRO A 80 14.74 5.24 -15.58
CA PRO A 80 15.24 6.40 -14.82
C PRO A 80 14.15 7.16 -14.05
N ALA A 81 12.93 7.21 -14.58
CA ALA A 81 11.79 7.88 -13.94
C ALA A 81 11.45 7.30 -12.55
N TYR A 82 11.79 6.03 -12.30
CA TYR A 82 11.50 5.33 -11.04
C TYR A 82 12.76 5.04 -10.21
N ALA A 83 13.92 5.61 -10.59
CA ALA A 83 15.21 5.22 -10.02
C ALA A 83 15.53 5.82 -8.65
N HIS A 84 14.81 6.86 -8.22
CA HIS A 84 15.10 7.50 -6.93
C HIS A 84 14.85 6.52 -5.77
N PRO A 85 15.76 6.38 -4.79
CA PRO A 85 15.65 5.40 -3.70
C PRO A 85 14.34 5.48 -2.91
N ARG A 86 13.83 6.69 -2.73
CA ARG A 86 12.58 6.97 -1.99
C ARG A 86 11.31 6.92 -2.84
N MET A 87 11.39 6.57 -4.13
CA MET A 87 10.19 6.25 -4.93
C MET A 87 9.48 5.03 -4.34
N PRO A 88 8.15 4.92 -4.47
CA PRO A 88 7.48 3.65 -4.19
C PRO A 88 8.03 2.56 -5.12
N ALA A 89 8.13 1.35 -4.61
CA ALA A 89 8.45 0.18 -5.45
C ALA A 89 7.28 -0.05 -6.42
N VAL A 90 7.44 0.35 -7.68
CA VAL A 90 6.42 0.20 -8.71
C VAL A 90 6.57 -1.11 -9.49
N GLY A 91 5.45 -1.69 -9.89
CA GLY A 91 5.39 -2.89 -10.72
C GLY A 91 5.56 -4.24 -10.04
N PRO A 92 5.64 -4.38 -8.69
CA PRO A 92 5.49 -5.69 -8.07
C PRO A 92 4.12 -6.28 -8.39
N SER A 93 4.06 -7.57 -8.71
CA SER A 93 2.81 -8.32 -8.69
C SER A 93 2.32 -8.52 -7.25
N TRP A 94 1.10 -9.02 -7.07
CA TRP A 94 0.61 -9.35 -5.74
C TRP A 94 1.47 -10.43 -5.07
N GLU A 95 1.88 -11.45 -5.84
CA GLU A 95 2.76 -12.52 -5.36
C GLU A 95 4.14 -11.99 -4.94
N ASP A 96 4.67 -10.99 -5.65
CA ASP A 96 5.92 -10.34 -5.26
C ASP A 96 5.78 -9.57 -3.96
N ALA A 97 4.66 -8.87 -3.77
CA ALA A 97 4.39 -8.15 -2.54
C ALA A 97 4.25 -9.10 -1.33
N VAL A 98 3.58 -10.24 -1.51
CA VAL A 98 3.50 -11.30 -0.48
C VAL A 98 4.87 -11.88 -0.16
N ALA A 99 5.69 -12.13 -1.18
CA ALA A 99 7.05 -12.65 -0.97
C ALA A 99 7.94 -11.64 -0.24
N TYR A 100 7.79 -10.35 -0.53
CA TYR A 100 8.45 -9.29 0.24
C TYR A 100 8.03 -9.30 1.71
N CYS A 101 6.73 -9.44 1.99
CA CYS A 101 6.22 -9.53 3.37
C CYS A 101 6.82 -10.73 4.11
N ALA A 102 6.87 -11.89 3.48
CA ALA A 102 7.47 -13.10 4.07
C ALA A 102 8.96 -12.89 4.38
N TRP A 103 9.73 -12.36 3.42
CA TRP A 103 11.14 -12.03 3.62
C TRP A 103 11.35 -11.02 4.77
N LEU A 104 10.51 -9.97 4.83
CA LEU A 104 10.63 -8.97 5.89
C LEU A 104 10.27 -9.56 7.26
N SER A 105 9.26 -10.45 7.32
CA SER A 105 8.91 -11.17 8.56
C SER A 105 10.06 -12.03 9.08
N GLU A 106 10.72 -12.79 8.22
CA GLU A 106 11.90 -13.61 8.59
C GLU A 106 13.05 -12.75 9.10
N ARG A 107 13.24 -11.59 8.49
CA ARG A 107 14.33 -10.68 8.81
C ARG A 107 14.13 -9.92 10.12
N THR A 108 12.89 -9.50 10.41
CA THR A 108 12.57 -8.69 11.59
C THR A 108 12.10 -9.51 12.78
N GLY A 109 11.61 -10.72 12.56
CA GLY A 109 10.93 -11.54 13.56
C GLY A 109 9.48 -11.11 13.84
N ASP A 110 9.01 -10.05 13.20
CA ASP A 110 7.64 -9.55 13.30
C ASP A 110 6.75 -10.17 12.20
N PRO A 111 5.48 -10.46 12.45
CA PRO A 111 4.56 -10.93 11.42
C PRO A 111 4.20 -9.78 10.47
N VAL A 112 4.80 -9.75 9.28
CA VAL A 112 4.55 -8.74 8.26
C VAL A 112 3.68 -9.33 7.15
N ARG A 113 2.69 -8.58 6.69
CA ARG A 113 1.71 -8.99 5.68
C ARG A 113 1.22 -7.78 4.87
N LEU A 114 0.45 -8.03 3.83
CA LEU A 114 -0.37 -6.97 3.23
C LEU A 114 -1.54 -6.63 4.16
N PRO A 115 -2.00 -5.37 4.20
CA PRO A 115 -3.24 -5.01 4.88
C PRO A 115 -4.44 -5.68 4.21
N THR A 116 -5.49 -5.94 4.97
CA THR A 116 -6.80 -6.23 4.37
C THR A 116 -7.40 -4.95 3.77
N GLU A 117 -8.37 -5.12 2.90
CA GLU A 117 -9.10 -3.99 2.32
C GLU A 117 -9.79 -3.15 3.40
N ALA A 118 -10.32 -3.81 4.44
CA ALA A 118 -10.94 -3.16 5.59
C ALA A 118 -9.93 -2.40 6.46
N GLU A 119 -8.77 -2.99 6.72
CA GLU A 119 -7.69 -2.30 7.45
C GLU A 119 -7.20 -1.07 6.71
N TRP A 120 -7.04 -1.16 5.40
CA TRP A 120 -6.64 -0.02 4.59
C TRP A 120 -7.66 1.14 4.69
N GLU A 121 -8.96 0.86 4.53
CA GLU A 121 -10.01 1.90 4.63
C GLU A 121 -10.13 2.44 6.05
N ARG A 122 -10.01 1.58 7.08
CA ARG A 122 -9.96 1.99 8.48
C ARG A 122 -8.82 2.99 8.74
N ALA A 123 -7.62 2.68 8.24
CA ALA A 123 -6.48 3.58 8.33
C ALA A 123 -6.75 4.89 7.57
N ALA A 124 -7.26 4.82 6.34
CA ALA A 124 -7.50 5.98 5.51
C ALA A 124 -8.55 6.95 6.10
N THR A 125 -9.61 6.42 6.70
CA THR A 125 -10.66 7.25 7.32
C THR A 125 -10.30 7.73 8.71
N CYS A 126 -9.52 6.97 9.47
CA CYS A 126 -9.15 7.29 10.86
C CYS A 126 -10.36 7.67 11.73
N ASP A 127 -11.41 6.83 11.75
CA ASP A 127 -12.70 7.07 12.44
C ASP A 127 -13.48 8.30 12.00
N ARG A 128 -13.08 8.96 10.92
CA ARG A 128 -13.75 10.13 10.40
C ARG A 128 -14.68 9.75 9.24
N GLU A 129 -15.76 10.46 9.09
CA GLU A 129 -16.58 10.41 7.88
C GLU A 129 -16.03 11.41 6.86
N VAL A 130 -14.99 11.03 6.15
CA VAL A 130 -14.28 11.86 5.18
C VAL A 130 -14.22 11.20 3.81
N LEU A 131 -14.14 12.03 2.79
CA LEU A 131 -14.08 11.57 1.41
C LEU A 131 -12.70 11.04 1.04
N TYR A 132 -11.65 11.74 1.46
CA TYR A 132 -10.26 11.42 1.18
C TYR A 132 -9.45 11.19 2.47
N PRO A 133 -8.30 10.52 2.42
CA PRO A 133 -7.45 10.34 3.60
C PRO A 133 -6.99 11.66 4.25
N TRP A 134 -6.89 12.73 3.48
CA TRP A 134 -6.55 14.08 3.98
C TRP A 134 -7.76 14.89 4.46
N GLY A 135 -9.00 14.43 4.23
CA GLY A 135 -10.23 15.11 4.60
C GLY A 135 -11.20 15.27 3.44
N ASP A 136 -11.99 16.34 3.46
CA ASP A 136 -13.01 16.63 2.43
C ASP A 136 -12.57 17.73 1.46
N ASP A 137 -11.39 18.31 1.65
CA ASP A 137 -10.86 19.33 0.76
C ASP A 137 -10.67 18.74 -0.66
N PRO A 138 -11.12 19.48 -1.70
CA PRO A 138 -10.97 18.99 -3.05
C PRO A 138 -9.49 18.83 -3.40
N PRO A 139 -9.14 17.79 -4.11
CA PRO A 139 -7.75 17.48 -4.42
C PRO A 139 -6.99 18.58 -5.15
N GLU A 140 -7.71 19.40 -5.92
CA GLU A 140 -7.16 20.57 -6.61
C GLU A 140 -6.61 21.64 -5.64
N SER A 141 -7.00 21.58 -4.37
CA SER A 141 -6.46 22.42 -3.31
C SER A 141 -5.12 21.93 -2.75
N LEU A 142 -4.74 20.70 -3.07
CA LEU A 142 -3.48 20.12 -2.59
C LEU A 142 -2.27 20.76 -3.32
N PRO A 143 -1.15 20.92 -2.60
CA PRO A 143 0.05 21.45 -3.22
C PRO A 143 0.47 20.64 -4.45
N ASP A 144 0.81 21.34 -5.52
CA ASP A 144 1.35 20.75 -6.74
C ASP A 144 0.47 19.65 -7.38
N TYR A 145 -0.85 19.81 -7.26
CA TYR A 145 -1.86 18.86 -7.71
C TYR A 145 -1.63 18.36 -9.14
N GLU A 146 -1.42 19.28 -10.11
CA GLU A 146 -1.27 18.92 -11.51
C GLU A 146 -0.10 17.94 -11.74
N ARG A 147 1.04 18.17 -11.11
CA ARG A 147 2.20 17.31 -11.24
C ARG A 147 1.97 15.95 -10.56
N ARG A 148 1.44 15.95 -9.35
CA ARG A 148 1.26 14.74 -8.53
C ARG A 148 0.34 13.70 -9.15
N TRP A 149 -0.58 14.10 -10.02
CA TRP A 149 -1.53 13.20 -10.69
C TRP A 149 -1.34 13.08 -12.19
N ARG A 150 -0.20 13.54 -12.75
CA ARG A 150 0.02 13.47 -14.21
C ARG A 150 1.43 13.10 -14.63
N GLU A 151 2.44 13.38 -13.80
CA GLU A 151 3.85 13.28 -14.24
C GLU A 151 4.57 12.02 -13.76
N GLY A 152 3.93 11.17 -12.98
CA GLY A 152 4.51 9.94 -12.46
C GLY A 152 4.48 9.91 -10.94
N PRO A 153 4.96 8.79 -10.34
CA PRO A 153 5.07 8.69 -8.90
C PRO A 153 6.15 9.65 -8.40
N GLU A 154 6.08 9.94 -7.11
CA GLU A 154 7.03 10.80 -6.43
C GLU A 154 7.64 10.08 -5.21
N PRO A 155 8.77 10.55 -4.66
CA PRO A 155 9.29 10.03 -3.41
C PRO A 155 8.21 9.99 -2.34
N VAL A 156 8.14 8.89 -1.58
CA VAL A 156 7.06 8.66 -0.60
C VAL A 156 6.97 9.72 0.51
N ASP A 157 7.99 10.52 0.65
CA ASP A 157 8.13 11.61 1.63
C ASP A 157 8.31 13.00 0.97
N ALA A 158 7.91 13.14 -0.29
CA ALA A 158 8.00 14.41 -1.03
C ALA A 158 7.14 15.52 -0.40
N TRP A 159 6.07 15.15 0.29
CA TRP A 159 5.14 16.10 0.91
C TRP A 159 4.91 15.78 2.39
N PRO A 160 4.64 16.79 3.22
CA PRO A 160 4.23 16.57 4.59
C PRO A 160 2.89 15.84 4.63
N SER A 161 2.70 15.03 5.66
CA SER A 161 1.42 14.34 5.85
C SER A 161 0.29 15.33 6.16
N LEU A 162 -0.84 15.15 5.47
CA LEU A 162 -2.11 15.80 5.79
C LEU A 162 -3.06 14.84 6.53
N HIS A 163 -2.64 13.60 6.75
CA HIS A 163 -3.42 12.58 7.46
C HIS A 163 -3.23 12.71 8.98
N PRO A 164 -4.31 12.61 9.80
CA PRO A 164 -4.23 12.83 11.26
C PRO A 164 -3.21 11.94 11.99
N LEU A 165 -3.04 10.68 11.53
CA LEU A 165 -2.06 9.76 12.09
C LEU A 165 -0.67 9.89 11.45
N GLY A 166 -0.47 10.78 10.47
CA GLY A 166 0.83 11.00 9.85
C GLY A 166 1.16 10.06 8.69
N PHE A 167 0.20 9.29 8.15
CA PHE A 167 0.42 8.50 6.94
C PHE A 167 0.81 9.38 5.75
N LEU A 168 1.68 8.86 4.89
CA LEU A 168 2.10 9.48 3.64
C LEU A 168 1.61 8.63 2.45
N GLY A 169 1.14 9.29 1.42
CA GLY A 169 0.73 8.64 0.17
C GLY A 169 -0.54 7.77 0.25
N LEU A 170 -1.31 7.81 1.34
CA LEU A 170 -2.61 7.13 1.37
C LEU A 170 -3.59 7.82 0.42
N GLY A 171 -4.11 7.07 -0.56
CA GLY A 171 -5.05 7.58 -1.55
C GLY A 171 -4.40 8.26 -2.76
N GLU A 172 -3.09 8.32 -2.82
CA GLU A 172 -2.31 8.98 -3.87
C GLU A 172 -1.03 8.20 -4.20
N ASN A 173 -0.26 8.68 -5.15
CA ASN A 173 1.01 8.14 -5.59
C ASN A 173 0.86 6.82 -6.37
N VAL A 174 0.63 5.69 -5.72
CA VAL A 174 0.40 4.39 -6.37
C VAL A 174 -0.76 3.65 -5.73
N HIS A 175 -1.46 2.83 -6.53
CA HIS A 175 -2.40 1.84 -5.99
C HIS A 175 -1.68 0.86 -5.07
N GLU A 176 -2.30 0.50 -3.97
CA GLU A 176 -1.72 -0.37 -2.96
C GLU A 176 -2.44 -1.72 -2.92
N TRP A 177 -1.68 -2.80 -3.14
CA TRP A 177 -2.18 -4.16 -3.00
C TRP A 177 -2.70 -4.45 -1.60
N CYS A 178 -3.86 -5.09 -1.53
CA CYS A 178 -4.41 -5.67 -0.30
C CYS A 178 -4.35 -7.20 -0.35
N SER A 179 -4.50 -7.84 0.81
CA SER A 179 -4.47 -9.30 0.93
C SER A 179 -5.68 -9.98 0.33
N ASP A 180 -6.80 -9.28 0.22
CA ASP A 180 -8.11 -9.82 -0.09
C ASP A 180 -8.24 -10.24 -1.56
N TRP A 181 -8.94 -11.36 -1.80
CA TRP A 181 -9.57 -11.55 -3.08
C TRP A 181 -10.69 -10.52 -3.27
N TYR A 182 -10.93 -10.16 -4.51
CA TYR A 182 -11.95 -9.16 -4.85
C TYR A 182 -13.22 -9.80 -5.42
N ALA A 183 -14.37 -9.38 -4.89
CA ALA A 183 -15.67 -9.53 -5.54
C ALA A 183 -16.41 -8.19 -5.44
N ALA A 184 -17.07 -7.79 -6.54
CA ALA A 184 -17.74 -6.50 -6.62
C ALA A 184 -18.90 -6.35 -5.65
N ASP A 185 -19.57 -7.46 -5.32
CA ASP A 185 -20.73 -7.55 -4.45
C ASP A 185 -20.42 -8.03 -3.03
N TYR A 186 -19.14 -8.20 -2.69
CA TYR A 186 -18.72 -8.74 -1.39
C TYR A 186 -19.29 -7.97 -0.20
N TYR A 187 -19.47 -6.66 -0.31
CA TYR A 187 -20.00 -5.83 0.77
C TYR A 187 -21.43 -6.19 1.20
N ARG A 188 -22.19 -6.92 0.34
CA ARG A 188 -23.53 -7.45 0.68
C ARG A 188 -23.50 -8.62 1.65
N VAL A 189 -22.38 -9.31 1.74
CA VAL A 189 -22.21 -10.55 2.54
C VAL A 189 -20.99 -10.47 3.47
N SER A 190 -20.31 -9.33 3.50
CA SER A 190 -19.15 -9.11 4.35
C SER A 190 -19.49 -9.37 5.82
N PRO A 191 -18.70 -10.19 6.54
CA PRO A 191 -18.84 -10.28 7.99
C PRO A 191 -18.50 -8.95 8.64
N VAL A 192 -19.04 -8.72 9.82
CA VAL A 192 -18.74 -7.49 10.60
C VAL A 192 -17.30 -7.53 11.12
N ASP A 193 -16.84 -8.68 11.60
CA ASP A 193 -15.56 -8.80 12.29
C ASP A 193 -14.44 -9.21 11.34
N ASP A 194 -13.38 -8.37 11.27
CA ASP A 194 -12.13 -8.58 10.53
C ASP A 194 -12.35 -9.18 9.11
N PRO A 195 -13.17 -8.58 8.23
CA PRO A 195 -13.40 -9.12 6.89
C PRO A 195 -12.12 -9.21 6.07
N ARG A 196 -11.99 -10.30 5.31
CA ARG A 196 -10.79 -10.62 4.52
C ARG A 196 -11.05 -10.85 3.04
N GLY A 197 -12.22 -10.38 2.56
CA GLY A 197 -12.67 -10.67 1.21
C GLY A 197 -13.22 -12.08 1.07
N PRO A 198 -13.64 -12.49 -0.14
CA PRO A 198 -14.08 -13.84 -0.42
C PRO A 198 -12.91 -14.85 -0.32
N ASP A 199 -13.21 -16.13 -0.09
CA ASP A 199 -12.21 -17.20 0.05
C ASP A 199 -11.37 -17.43 -1.21
N SER A 200 -11.92 -17.08 -2.37
CA SER A 200 -11.25 -17.23 -3.66
C SER A 200 -11.70 -16.16 -4.66
N GLY A 201 -10.91 -15.98 -5.72
CA GLY A 201 -11.23 -15.02 -6.76
C GLY A 201 -10.23 -15.08 -7.91
N THR A 202 -10.43 -14.23 -8.90
CA THR A 202 -9.51 -14.05 -10.05
C THR A 202 -8.73 -12.75 -9.99
N ARG A 203 -9.09 -11.85 -9.07
CA ARG A 203 -8.46 -10.55 -8.86
C ARG A 203 -8.19 -10.33 -7.39
N ARG A 204 -7.10 -9.64 -7.09
CA ARG A 204 -6.81 -9.14 -5.74
C ARG A 204 -7.27 -7.70 -5.62
N SER A 205 -7.78 -7.35 -4.43
CA SER A 205 -8.15 -5.98 -4.10
C SER A 205 -6.93 -5.08 -4.08
N SER A 206 -7.11 -3.84 -4.50
CA SER A 206 -6.18 -2.75 -4.32
C SER A 206 -6.92 -1.48 -3.93
N ARG A 207 -6.26 -0.63 -3.21
CA ARG A 207 -6.85 0.58 -2.65
C ARG A 207 -5.99 1.80 -2.96
N GLY A 208 -6.59 2.97 -2.74
CA GLY A 208 -5.96 4.24 -3.04
C GLY A 208 -5.99 4.60 -4.51
N GLY A 209 -5.69 5.86 -4.80
CA GLY A 209 -5.48 6.36 -6.14
C GLY A 209 -4.04 6.17 -6.61
N SER A 210 -3.79 6.56 -7.83
CA SER A 210 -2.43 6.59 -8.36
C SER A 210 -2.22 7.82 -9.24
N TRP A 211 -0.98 8.13 -9.51
CA TRP A 211 -0.58 9.23 -10.39
C TRP A 211 -1.18 9.15 -11.81
N ARG A 212 -1.64 7.96 -12.25
CA ARG A 212 -2.21 7.74 -13.59
C ARG A 212 -3.73 7.92 -13.68
N HIS A 213 -4.40 7.99 -12.54
CA HIS A 213 -5.86 7.99 -12.51
C HIS A 213 -6.41 9.33 -12.05
N GLU A 214 -7.65 9.58 -12.48
CA GLU A 214 -8.39 10.71 -11.95
C GLU A 214 -8.56 10.56 -10.44
N ILE A 215 -8.50 11.66 -9.76
CA ILE A 215 -8.56 11.76 -8.30
C ILE A 215 -9.78 11.09 -7.66
N LYS A 216 -10.86 10.91 -8.41
CA LYS A 216 -12.07 10.20 -7.91
C LYS A 216 -11.79 8.78 -7.40
N VAL A 217 -10.66 8.18 -7.75
CA VAL A 217 -10.23 6.88 -7.19
C VAL A 217 -9.34 7.02 -5.95
N SER A 218 -9.00 8.24 -5.55
CA SER A 218 -8.27 8.54 -4.30
C SER A 218 -9.17 8.55 -3.06
N ARG A 219 -10.49 8.43 -3.23
CA ARG A 219 -11.44 8.40 -2.10
C ARG A 219 -11.19 7.20 -1.20
N CYS A 220 -11.42 7.37 0.11
CA CYS A 220 -11.30 6.29 1.09
C CYS A 220 -12.10 5.05 0.69
N ALA A 221 -13.34 5.22 0.20
CA ALA A 221 -14.22 4.13 -0.18
C ALA A 221 -13.92 3.52 -1.58
N ALA A 222 -13.03 4.14 -2.38
CA ALA A 222 -12.77 3.67 -3.74
C ALA A 222 -12.09 2.30 -3.76
N ARG A 223 -12.66 1.39 -4.56
CA ARG A 223 -12.17 0.01 -4.71
C ARG A 223 -11.63 -0.21 -6.11
N SER A 224 -10.48 -0.85 -6.18
CA SER A 224 -9.85 -1.31 -7.42
C SER A 224 -9.45 -2.78 -7.30
N ALA A 225 -9.29 -3.46 -8.43
CA ALA A 225 -8.81 -4.84 -8.44
C ALA A 225 -8.25 -5.22 -9.81
N ILE A 226 -7.15 -5.96 -9.80
CA ILE A 226 -6.57 -6.56 -11.01
C ILE A 226 -6.15 -8.01 -10.74
N PRO A 227 -5.94 -8.83 -11.78
CA PRO A 227 -5.34 -10.15 -11.63
C PRO A 227 -3.99 -10.09 -10.91
N PRO A 228 -3.69 -11.03 -9.98
CA PRO A 228 -2.53 -10.95 -9.08
C PRO A 228 -1.18 -10.93 -9.79
N HIS A 229 -1.08 -11.53 -10.98
CA HIS A 229 0.17 -11.62 -11.77
C HIS A 229 0.48 -10.35 -12.58
N LEU A 230 -0.47 -9.41 -12.69
CA LEU A 230 -0.27 -8.20 -13.47
C LEU A 230 0.66 -7.21 -12.77
N ARG A 231 1.40 -6.45 -13.58
CA ARG A 231 2.45 -5.54 -13.14
C ARG A 231 2.30 -4.22 -13.87
N TYR A 232 1.91 -3.17 -13.13
CA TYR A 232 1.73 -1.83 -13.67
C TYR A 232 2.61 -0.82 -12.94
N ALA A 233 3.09 0.20 -13.63
CA ALA A 233 3.95 1.24 -13.06
C ALA A 233 3.26 2.12 -12.03
N ASP A 234 1.97 2.02 -11.88
CA ASP A 234 1.13 2.73 -10.91
C ASP A 234 0.61 1.81 -9.77
N TYR A 235 1.17 0.61 -9.64
CA TYR A 235 0.89 -0.33 -8.55
C TYR A 235 2.12 -0.56 -7.69
N GLY A 236 1.92 -0.46 -6.39
CA GLY A 236 2.86 -0.75 -5.33
C GLY A 236 2.13 -1.37 -4.14
N PHE A 237 2.68 -1.26 -2.95
CA PHE A 237 2.05 -1.76 -1.73
C PHE A 237 2.66 -1.11 -0.48
N ARG A 238 1.94 -1.18 0.62
CA ARG A 238 2.49 -0.98 1.97
C ARG A 238 2.26 -2.21 2.80
N VAL A 239 3.00 -2.35 3.90
CA VAL A 239 2.93 -3.52 4.77
C VAL A 239 2.17 -3.22 6.05
N ALA A 240 1.57 -4.27 6.62
CA ALA A 240 0.87 -4.28 7.89
C ALA A 240 1.47 -5.36 8.82
N SER A 241 1.22 -5.23 10.11
CA SER A 241 1.62 -6.21 11.11
C SER A 241 0.53 -6.38 12.16
#